data_7673cf93c9a5dd96d6412dd5c9fbe2ef
#
_entry.id   7673cf93c9a5dd96d6412dd5c9fbe2ef
#
_cell.length_a   1.000
_cell.length_b   1.000
_cell.length_c   1.000
_cell.angle_alpha   90.00
_cell.angle_beta   90.00
_cell.angle_gamma   90.00
#
_symmetry.space_group_name_H-M   'P 1'
#
loop_
_entity.id
_entity.type
_entity.pdbx_description
1 polymer ?
#
loop_
_entity_poly.entity_id
_entity_poly.type
_entity_poly.pdbx_seq_one_letter_code
_entity_poly.pdbx_strand_id
1 'polypeptide(L)'
;MQMERSCRKPLIVFTPKKLLRYPRAVSSISEMSDGNFQEIIDDSNAIPSKINKVVLCSGKFYYDLIEEYEQNILEDIAFVRLEQLYPFPEHQLRSIVKKYGKNSQYIWAQEEPENMGPWSYILRKWKLSDIICFSRNESGSPASGSPKVHEIRHQEIIKKVMSYSKK
;
A
#
# COMPACT_ATOMS: atom_id res chain seq x y z
N MET A 1 -6.80 24.69 -1.22
CA MET A 1 -6.05 24.38 0.04
C MET A 1 -4.61 24.87 0.06
N GLN A 2 -3.72 24.54 -0.91
CA GLN A 2 -2.32 25.04 -0.89
C GLN A 2 -2.24 26.57 -1.05
N MET A 3 -3.14 27.16 -1.81
CA MET A 3 -3.22 28.61 -2.04
C MET A 3 -3.70 29.42 -0.82
N GLU A 4 -4.44 28.77 0.07
CA GLU A 4 -5.04 29.41 1.27
C GLU A 4 -4.15 29.36 2.51
N ARG A 5 -3.03 28.65 2.43
CA ARG A 5 -2.08 28.55 3.54
C ARG A 5 -1.30 29.86 3.70
N SER A 6 -1.03 30.24 4.93
CA SER A 6 -0.19 31.40 5.27
C SER A 6 1.24 31.26 4.71
N CYS A 7 1.74 30.04 4.59
CA CYS A 7 3.02 29.73 3.96
C CYS A 7 2.78 28.97 2.65
N ARG A 8 2.96 29.64 1.52
CA ARG A 8 2.82 29.04 0.18
C ARG A 8 4.13 28.40 -0.24
N LYS A 9 4.10 27.10 -0.48
CA LYS A 9 5.25 26.34 -0.99
C LYS A 9 4.82 25.56 -2.24
N PRO A 10 5.72 25.36 -3.21
CA PRO A 10 5.43 24.51 -4.34
C PRO A 10 5.03 23.10 -3.89
N LEU A 11 3.97 22.54 -4.46
CA LEU A 11 3.60 21.13 -4.31
C LEU A 11 3.98 20.42 -5.59
N ILE A 12 4.91 19.47 -5.48
CA ILE A 12 5.34 18.63 -6.60
C ILE A 12 4.69 17.26 -6.42
N VAL A 13 3.91 16.81 -7.41
CA VAL A 13 3.22 15.53 -7.40
C VAL A 13 3.77 14.66 -8.50
N PHE A 14 4.47 13.57 -8.13
CA PHE A 14 4.89 12.53 -9.06
C PHE A 14 3.76 11.53 -9.23
N THR A 15 3.18 11.46 -10.42
CA THR A 15 2.01 10.64 -10.69
C THR A 15 2.32 9.63 -11.80
N PRO A 16 2.05 8.32 -11.59
CA PRO A 16 2.16 7.32 -12.65
C PRO A 16 1.18 7.64 -13.77
N LYS A 17 1.68 7.70 -15.02
CA LYS A 17 0.86 8.06 -16.19
C LYS A 17 -0.37 7.14 -16.35
N LYS A 18 -0.23 5.85 -16.02
CA LYS A 18 -1.32 4.85 -16.04
C LYS A 18 -2.52 5.31 -15.19
N LEU A 19 -2.27 5.88 -14.00
CA LEU A 19 -3.34 6.24 -13.06
C LEU A 19 -4.13 7.49 -13.44
N LEU A 20 -3.61 8.36 -14.31
CA LEU A 20 -4.32 9.59 -14.75
C LEU A 20 -5.66 9.32 -15.41
N ARG A 21 -5.86 8.15 -15.98
CA ARG A 21 -7.10 7.72 -16.65
C ARG A 21 -7.60 6.37 -16.16
N TYR A 22 -7.11 5.91 -15.01
CA TYR A 22 -7.50 4.62 -14.48
C TYR A 22 -8.87 4.72 -13.80
N PRO A 23 -9.90 3.93 -14.24
CA PRO A 23 -11.27 4.12 -13.77
C PRO A 23 -11.48 3.91 -12.26
N ARG A 24 -10.57 3.18 -11.61
CA ARG A 24 -10.65 2.92 -10.16
C ARG A 24 -9.90 3.96 -9.32
N ALA A 25 -9.07 4.80 -9.94
CA ALA A 25 -8.34 5.88 -9.27
C ALA A 25 -9.15 7.17 -9.30
N VAL A 26 -10.37 7.11 -8.77
CA VAL A 26 -11.32 8.22 -8.76
C VAL A 26 -11.82 8.48 -7.35
N SER A 27 -12.24 9.70 -7.09
CA SER A 27 -12.94 10.11 -5.86
C SER A 27 -14.27 10.72 -6.20
N SER A 28 -15.23 10.66 -5.30
CA SER A 28 -16.49 11.36 -5.44
C SER A 28 -16.30 12.88 -5.33
N ILE A 29 -17.22 13.66 -5.88
CA ILE A 29 -17.18 15.12 -5.78
C ILE A 29 -17.24 15.56 -4.30
N SER A 30 -18.03 14.86 -3.47
CA SER A 30 -18.13 15.16 -2.04
C SER A 30 -16.81 14.89 -1.30
N GLU A 31 -16.07 13.84 -1.63
CA GLU A 31 -14.74 13.60 -1.05
C GLU A 31 -13.73 14.69 -1.43
N MET A 32 -13.89 15.30 -2.61
CA MET A 32 -13.01 16.39 -3.04
C MET A 32 -13.41 17.75 -2.47
N SER A 33 -14.71 18.01 -2.25
CA SER A 33 -15.21 19.31 -1.75
C SER A 33 -15.13 19.41 -0.23
N ASP A 34 -15.52 18.34 0.48
CA ASP A 34 -15.68 18.33 1.94
C ASP A 34 -14.69 17.40 2.66
N GLY A 35 -13.87 16.67 1.87
CA GLY A 35 -12.90 15.72 2.38
C GLY A 35 -11.59 16.35 2.81
N ASN A 36 -10.80 15.56 3.54
CA ASN A 36 -9.43 15.86 3.91
C ASN A 36 -8.47 14.82 3.32
N PHE A 37 -7.18 15.17 3.26
CA PHE A 37 -6.17 14.18 2.93
C PHE A 37 -6.19 13.04 3.95
N GLN A 38 -6.26 11.81 3.47
CA GLN A 38 -6.25 10.61 4.28
C GLN A 38 -4.86 9.99 4.27
N GLU A 39 -4.22 9.96 5.42
CA GLU A 39 -2.87 9.40 5.57
C GLU A 39 -2.88 7.88 5.38
N ILE A 40 -4.00 7.24 5.73
CA ILE A 40 -4.25 5.81 5.56
C ILE A 40 -5.65 5.65 4.97
N ILE A 41 -5.76 4.76 4.01
CA ILE A 41 -7.06 4.34 3.46
C ILE A 41 -7.21 2.84 3.74
N ASP A 42 -8.16 2.54 4.61
CA ASP A 42 -8.48 1.16 5.01
C ASP A 42 -9.38 0.48 3.97
N ASP A 43 -9.41 -0.83 3.99
CA ASP A 43 -10.32 -1.62 3.16
C ASP A 43 -11.76 -1.53 3.69
N SER A 44 -12.62 -0.86 2.94
CA SER A 44 -14.04 -0.67 3.28
C SER A 44 -14.88 -1.95 3.13
N ASN A 45 -14.41 -2.91 2.34
CA ASN A 45 -15.12 -4.16 2.04
C ASN A 45 -14.70 -5.30 2.98
N ALA A 46 -13.59 -5.14 3.71
CA ALA A 46 -13.08 -6.18 4.59
C ALA A 46 -13.95 -6.38 5.81
N ILE A 47 -14.32 -7.63 6.08
CA ILE A 47 -15.02 -8.06 7.31
C ILE A 47 -13.94 -8.43 8.34
N PRO A 48 -13.72 -7.63 9.41
CA PRO A 48 -12.55 -7.82 10.28
C PRO A 48 -12.43 -9.22 10.89
N SER A 49 -13.54 -9.86 11.20
CA SER A 49 -13.55 -11.21 11.80
C SER A 49 -13.11 -12.32 10.84
N LYS A 50 -13.09 -12.06 9.53
CA LYS A 50 -12.62 -13.01 8.50
C LYS A 50 -11.17 -12.75 8.09
N ILE A 51 -10.60 -11.60 8.44
CA ILE A 51 -9.29 -11.19 7.95
C ILE A 51 -8.17 -11.84 8.76
N ASN A 52 -7.37 -12.63 8.08
CA ASN A 52 -6.17 -13.26 8.61
C ASN A 52 -4.88 -12.57 8.14
N LYS A 53 -4.97 -11.79 7.07
CA LYS A 53 -3.84 -11.14 6.40
C LYS A 53 -4.16 -9.68 6.12
N VAL A 54 -3.29 -8.77 6.53
CA VAL A 54 -3.39 -7.33 6.26
C VAL A 54 -2.19 -6.92 5.43
N VAL A 55 -2.45 -6.51 4.20
CA VAL A 55 -1.43 -6.08 3.24
C VAL A 55 -1.38 -4.56 3.22
N LEU A 56 -0.26 -4.02 3.71
CA LEU A 56 0.03 -2.59 3.63
C LEU A 56 0.84 -2.31 2.35
N CYS A 57 0.44 -1.32 1.61
CA CYS A 57 1.12 -0.89 0.39
C CYS A 57 0.96 0.62 0.18
N SER A 58 1.58 1.18 -0.83
CA SER A 58 1.43 2.60 -1.19
C SER A 58 1.30 2.78 -2.70
N GLY A 59 0.65 3.88 -3.09
CA GLY A 59 0.60 4.33 -4.47
C GLY A 59 -0.07 3.35 -5.43
N LYS A 60 0.48 3.25 -6.65
CA LYS A 60 -0.10 2.49 -7.75
C LYS A 60 -0.15 0.98 -7.48
N PHE A 61 0.77 0.45 -6.67
CA PHE A 61 0.87 -0.99 -6.41
C PHE A 61 -0.41 -1.57 -5.77
N TYR A 62 -1.14 -0.74 -5.04
CA TYR A 62 -2.46 -1.09 -4.53
C TYR A 62 -3.41 -1.58 -5.63
N TYR A 63 -3.46 -0.89 -6.75
CA TYR A 63 -4.39 -1.24 -7.84
C TYR A 63 -3.99 -2.55 -8.52
N ASP A 64 -2.69 -2.79 -8.66
CA ASP A 64 -2.18 -4.04 -9.23
C ASP A 64 -2.50 -5.23 -8.29
N LEU A 65 -2.43 -5.04 -6.98
CA LEU A 65 -2.83 -6.04 -5.98
C LEU A 65 -4.34 -6.33 -5.99
N ILE A 66 -5.18 -5.31 -6.07
CA ILE A 66 -6.65 -5.46 -6.10
C ILE A 66 -7.12 -6.14 -7.38
N GLU A 67 -6.53 -5.83 -8.52
CA GLU A 67 -6.84 -6.51 -9.80
C GLU A 67 -6.64 -8.04 -9.68
N GLU A 68 -5.55 -8.48 -9.08
CA GLU A 68 -5.27 -9.90 -8.89
C GLU A 68 -6.15 -10.53 -7.79
N TYR A 69 -6.41 -9.81 -6.70
CA TYR A 69 -7.25 -10.26 -5.59
C TYR A 69 -8.66 -10.61 -6.06
N GLU A 70 -9.29 -9.75 -6.84
CA GLU A 70 -10.65 -9.95 -7.33
C GLU A 70 -10.77 -11.14 -8.29
N GLN A 71 -9.71 -11.46 -9.02
CA GLN A 71 -9.68 -12.64 -9.89
C GLN A 71 -9.61 -13.95 -9.10
N ASN A 72 -9.07 -13.93 -7.89
CA ASN A 72 -8.83 -15.14 -7.09
C ASN A 72 -9.89 -15.39 -6.00
N ILE A 73 -10.91 -14.53 -5.84
CA ILE A 73 -12.03 -14.69 -4.89
C ILE A 73 -11.53 -15.03 -3.47
N LEU A 74 -10.54 -14.28 -2.98
CA LEU A 74 -10.03 -14.44 -1.63
C LEU A 74 -10.87 -13.56 -0.67
N GLU A 75 -11.20 -14.07 0.52
CA GLU A 75 -12.02 -13.32 1.50
C GLU A 75 -11.27 -12.98 2.80
N ASP A 76 -10.04 -13.43 2.94
CA ASP A 76 -9.27 -13.36 4.18
C ASP A 76 -8.17 -12.30 4.17
N ILE A 77 -8.11 -11.46 3.15
CA ILE A 77 -7.10 -10.41 2.97
C ILE A 77 -7.76 -9.03 3.04
N ALA A 78 -7.17 -8.13 3.80
CA ALA A 78 -7.50 -6.70 3.75
C ALA A 78 -6.32 -5.90 3.18
N PHE A 79 -6.62 -4.94 2.30
CA PHE A 79 -5.63 -4.06 1.71
C PHE A 79 -5.71 -2.66 2.32
N VAL A 80 -4.63 -2.23 2.95
CA VAL A 80 -4.52 -0.94 3.61
C VAL A 80 -3.50 -0.08 2.88
N ARG A 81 -3.94 1.05 2.33
CA ARG A 81 -3.05 1.98 1.65
C ARG A 81 -2.44 2.97 2.63
N LEU A 82 -1.14 3.02 2.67
CA LEU A 82 -0.39 4.03 3.43
C LEU A 82 -0.02 5.17 2.47
N GLU A 83 -0.86 6.21 2.42
CA GLU A 83 -0.69 7.34 1.52
C GLU A 83 0.31 8.38 2.05
N GLN A 84 0.50 8.44 3.36
CA GLN A 84 1.50 9.28 4.00
C GLN A 84 2.56 8.43 4.70
N LEU A 85 3.80 8.49 4.21
CA LEU A 85 4.93 7.85 4.87
C LEU A 85 5.53 8.74 5.97
N TYR A 86 5.57 10.05 5.76
CA TYR A 86 6.11 11.00 6.72
C TYR A 86 5.22 12.26 6.86
N PRO A 87 4.90 12.72 8.07
CA PRO A 87 5.10 12.03 9.34
C PRO A 87 4.42 10.66 9.39
N PHE A 88 5.02 9.69 10.12
CA PHE A 88 4.48 8.33 10.19
C PHE A 88 3.14 8.32 10.92
N PRO A 89 2.05 7.84 10.34
CA PRO A 89 0.70 7.90 10.91
C PRO A 89 0.47 6.77 11.93
N GLU A 90 1.28 6.74 12.98
CA GLU A 90 1.30 5.65 13.96
C GLU A 90 -0.04 5.45 14.65
N HIS A 91 -0.76 6.54 14.96
CA HIS A 91 -2.04 6.45 15.65
C HIS A 91 -3.08 5.71 14.80
N GLN A 92 -3.20 6.05 13.52
CA GLN A 92 -4.13 5.40 12.60
C GLN A 92 -3.74 3.93 12.38
N LEU A 93 -2.43 3.64 12.25
CA LEU A 93 -1.93 2.26 12.14
C LEU A 93 -2.24 1.42 13.38
N ARG A 94 -2.18 2.01 14.58
CA ARG A 94 -2.64 1.34 15.82
C ARG A 94 -4.13 0.98 15.75
N SER A 95 -4.95 1.85 15.17
CA SER A 95 -6.38 1.58 14.97
C SER A 95 -6.61 0.44 13.98
N ILE A 96 -5.83 0.37 12.90
CA ILE A 96 -5.84 -0.76 11.95
C ILE A 96 -5.48 -2.08 12.66
N VAL A 97 -4.38 -2.08 13.43
CA VAL A 97 -3.97 -3.29 14.18
C VAL A 97 -5.01 -3.68 15.24
N LYS A 98 -5.68 -2.72 15.87
CA LYS A 98 -6.79 -3.00 16.80
C LYS A 98 -8.00 -3.59 16.07
N LYS A 99 -8.32 -3.10 14.87
CA LYS A 99 -9.45 -3.56 14.05
C LYS A 99 -9.28 -5.01 13.59
N TYR A 100 -8.11 -5.34 13.03
CA TYR A 100 -7.86 -6.67 12.45
C TYR A 100 -7.21 -7.66 13.41
N GLY A 101 -6.72 -7.19 14.56
CA GLY A 101 -6.10 -8.01 15.60
C GLY A 101 -4.59 -8.20 15.40
N LYS A 102 -3.89 -8.33 16.53
CA LYS A 102 -2.43 -8.52 16.55
C LYS A 102 -1.97 -9.88 15.97
N ASN A 103 -2.87 -10.85 15.94
CA ASN A 103 -2.57 -12.20 15.46
C ASN A 103 -2.68 -12.31 13.93
N SER A 104 -3.30 -11.33 13.27
CA SER A 104 -3.28 -11.25 11.82
C SER A 104 -1.86 -11.06 11.29
N GLN A 105 -1.63 -11.57 10.10
CA GLN A 105 -0.33 -11.41 9.42
C GLN A 105 -0.26 -10.02 8.79
N TYR A 106 0.73 -9.24 9.18
CA TYR A 106 0.98 -7.93 8.57
C TYR A 106 2.08 -8.03 7.54
N ILE A 107 1.79 -7.55 6.34
CA ILE A 107 2.69 -7.60 5.19
C ILE A 107 2.87 -6.18 4.67
N TRP A 108 4.10 -5.76 4.50
CA TRP A 108 4.43 -4.62 3.65
C TRP A 108 4.72 -5.12 2.24
N ALA A 109 3.99 -4.64 1.25
CA ALA A 109 4.18 -4.99 -0.15
C ALA A 109 4.62 -3.77 -0.97
N GLN A 110 5.73 -3.90 -1.70
CA GLN A 110 6.29 -2.82 -2.53
C GLN A 110 6.88 -3.35 -3.85
N GLU A 111 6.91 -2.47 -4.87
CA GLU A 111 7.51 -2.79 -6.18
C GLU A 111 9.04 -2.68 -6.19
N GLU A 112 9.58 -1.83 -5.33
CA GLU A 112 11.02 -1.59 -5.22
C GLU A 112 11.74 -2.81 -4.66
N PRO A 113 13.06 -2.94 -4.90
CA PRO A 113 13.89 -3.91 -4.21
C PRO A 113 13.83 -3.75 -2.68
N GLU A 114 14.08 -4.83 -1.95
CA GLU A 114 14.00 -4.84 -0.48
C GLU A 114 14.90 -3.78 0.19
N ASN A 115 16.08 -3.54 -0.38
CA ASN A 115 17.02 -2.51 0.08
C ASN A 115 16.66 -1.08 -0.36
N MET A 116 15.53 -0.88 -1.05
CA MET A 116 15.07 0.40 -1.57
C MET A 116 13.61 0.65 -1.19
N GLY A 117 13.08 1.80 -1.59
CA GLY A 117 11.71 2.17 -1.26
C GLY A 117 11.50 2.39 0.24
N PRO A 118 10.26 2.34 0.72
CA PRO A 118 9.92 2.68 2.10
C PRO A 118 10.17 1.56 3.13
N TRP A 119 10.48 0.33 2.71
CA TRP A 119 10.58 -0.82 3.63
C TRP A 119 11.47 -0.58 4.85
N SER A 120 12.69 -0.12 4.66
CA SER A 120 13.62 0.12 5.77
C SER A 120 13.10 1.17 6.76
N TYR A 121 12.35 2.17 6.26
CA TYR A 121 11.69 3.16 7.09
C TYR A 121 10.51 2.55 7.85
N ILE A 122 9.65 1.78 7.15
CA ILE A 122 8.50 1.08 7.74
C ILE A 122 8.99 0.15 8.86
N LEU A 123 9.94 -0.72 8.58
CA LEU A 123 10.50 -1.66 9.55
C LEU A 123 11.01 -0.97 10.82
N ARG A 124 11.65 0.18 10.67
CA ARG A 124 12.17 0.97 11.78
C ARG A 124 11.08 1.64 12.61
N LYS A 125 9.98 2.06 11.97
CA LYS A 125 8.85 2.76 12.61
C LYS A 125 7.77 1.83 13.13
N TRP A 126 7.56 0.71 12.47
CA TRP A 126 6.55 -0.26 12.84
C TRP A 126 6.95 -1.00 14.12
N LYS A 127 6.17 -0.79 15.19
CA LYS A 127 6.37 -1.40 16.51
C LYS A 127 5.06 -1.98 17.04
N LEU A 128 4.13 -2.34 16.16
CA LEU A 128 2.76 -2.69 16.53
C LEU A 128 2.54 -4.21 16.60
N SER A 129 3.19 -4.95 15.72
CA SER A 129 3.15 -6.41 15.58
C SER A 129 4.34 -6.87 14.74
N ASP A 130 4.45 -8.17 14.50
CA ASP A 130 5.36 -8.66 13.47
C ASP A 130 4.90 -8.18 12.09
N ILE A 131 5.84 -7.83 11.24
CA ILE A 131 5.60 -7.43 9.86
C ILE A 131 6.67 -8.03 8.95
N ILE A 132 6.25 -8.52 7.80
CA ILE A 132 7.15 -9.06 6.78
C ILE A 132 7.09 -8.23 5.51
N CYS A 133 8.14 -8.28 4.70
CA CYS A 133 8.20 -7.56 3.43
C CYS A 133 8.05 -8.52 2.25
N PHE A 134 7.21 -8.17 1.30
CA PHE A 134 7.22 -8.75 -0.04
C PHE A 134 7.59 -7.68 -1.06
N SER A 135 8.75 -7.89 -1.66
CA SER A 135 9.39 -6.98 -2.59
C SER A 135 10.20 -7.78 -3.61
N ARG A 136 10.86 -7.09 -4.52
CA ARG A 136 11.95 -7.69 -5.30
C ARG A 136 13.15 -7.95 -4.38
N ASN A 137 13.98 -8.91 -4.78
CA ASN A 137 15.25 -9.13 -4.10
C ASN A 137 16.12 -7.86 -4.15
N GLU A 138 17.03 -7.74 -3.18
CA GLU A 138 18.00 -6.66 -3.13
C GLU A 138 18.70 -6.45 -4.49
N SER A 139 18.92 -5.23 -4.85
CA SER A 139 19.51 -4.86 -6.14
C SER A 139 20.28 -3.55 -6.03
N GLY A 140 21.31 -3.40 -6.85
CA GLY A 140 21.99 -2.12 -7.05
C GLY A 140 21.24 -1.18 -8.00
N SER A 141 20.15 -1.63 -8.63
CA SER A 141 19.34 -0.84 -9.56
C SER A 141 17.89 -0.74 -9.09
N PRO A 142 17.28 0.45 -9.03
CA PRO A 142 15.90 0.64 -8.60
C PRO A 142 14.88 0.09 -9.61
N ALA A 143 15.25 -0.04 -10.88
CA ALA A 143 14.36 -0.46 -11.95
C ALA A 143 14.96 -1.59 -12.79
N SER A 144 14.07 -2.37 -13.43
CA SER A 144 14.47 -3.36 -14.41
C SER A 144 14.71 -2.69 -15.77
N GLY A 145 15.82 -2.99 -16.43
CA GLY A 145 16.12 -2.46 -17.77
C GLY A 145 15.27 -3.07 -18.90
N SER A 146 14.49 -4.11 -18.62
CA SER A 146 13.62 -4.79 -19.57
C SER A 146 12.17 -4.80 -19.07
N PRO A 147 11.19 -4.37 -19.87
CA PRO A 147 9.78 -4.45 -19.52
C PRO A 147 9.31 -5.87 -19.21
N LYS A 148 9.78 -6.86 -19.97
CA LYS A 148 9.44 -8.28 -19.76
C LYS A 148 9.95 -8.80 -18.41
N VAL A 149 11.17 -8.46 -18.04
CA VAL A 149 11.74 -8.83 -16.74
C VAL A 149 11.03 -8.11 -15.60
N HIS A 150 10.66 -6.85 -15.82
CA HIS A 150 9.86 -6.08 -14.85
C HIS A 150 8.53 -6.79 -14.58
N GLU A 151 7.80 -7.14 -15.62
CA GLU A 151 6.49 -7.80 -15.52
C GLU A 151 6.58 -9.13 -14.76
N ILE A 152 7.56 -9.98 -15.10
CA ILE A 152 7.77 -11.26 -14.40
C ILE A 152 7.98 -11.03 -12.89
N ARG A 153 8.90 -10.13 -12.54
CA ARG A 153 9.21 -9.84 -11.13
C ARG A 153 8.04 -9.22 -10.39
N HIS A 154 7.28 -8.37 -11.07
CA HIS A 154 6.08 -7.74 -10.53
C HIS A 154 5.03 -8.79 -10.17
N GLN A 155 4.74 -9.69 -11.10
CA GLN A 155 3.80 -10.79 -10.90
C GLN A 155 4.25 -11.78 -9.80
N GLU A 156 5.55 -12.00 -9.66
CA GLU A 156 6.10 -12.82 -8.57
C GLU A 156 5.78 -12.24 -7.18
N ILE A 157 5.88 -10.90 -7.02
CA ILE A 157 5.54 -10.26 -5.75
C ILE A 157 4.04 -10.42 -5.46
N ILE A 158 3.20 -10.12 -6.44
CA ILE A 158 1.74 -10.22 -6.30
C ILE A 158 1.35 -11.66 -5.92
N LYS A 159 1.86 -12.66 -6.62
CA LYS A 159 1.61 -14.07 -6.30
C LYS A 159 2.06 -14.45 -4.89
N LYS A 160 3.24 -13.97 -4.45
CA LYS A 160 3.71 -14.19 -3.08
C LYS A 160 2.75 -13.58 -2.05
N VAL A 161 2.26 -12.35 -2.27
CA VAL A 161 1.28 -11.70 -1.39
C VAL A 161 0.01 -12.52 -1.31
N MET A 162 -0.53 -12.98 -2.45
CA MET A 162 -1.80 -13.72 -2.50
C MET A 162 -1.68 -15.10 -1.85
N SER A 163 -0.63 -15.85 -2.18
CA SER A 163 -0.45 -17.25 -1.75
C SER A 163 0.11 -17.42 -0.34
N TYR A 164 0.63 -16.36 0.29
CA TYR A 164 1.26 -16.48 1.59
C TYR A 164 0.25 -16.82 2.68
N SER A 165 0.54 -17.89 3.41
CA SER A 165 -0.16 -18.29 4.63
C SER A 165 0.88 -18.59 5.70
N LYS A 166 0.68 -18.06 6.90
CA LYS A 166 1.53 -18.40 8.05
C LYS A 166 1.25 -19.85 8.42
N LYS A 167 2.26 -20.68 8.40
CA LYS A 167 2.21 -22.05 8.92
C LYS A 167 2.06 -22.06 10.43
#